data_7659d3548243224e88887b6e81bdac10
#
_entry.id   7659d3548243224e88887b6e81bdac10
#
_cell.length_a   1.000
_cell.length_b   1.000
_cell.length_c   1.000
_cell.angle_alpha   90.00
_cell.angle_beta   90.00
_cell.angle_gamma   90.00
#
_symmetry.space_group_name_H-M   'P 1'
#
loop_
_entity.id
_entity.type
_entity.pdbx_description
1 polymer ?
#
loop_
_entity_poly.entity_id
_entity_poly.type
_entity_poly.pdbx_seq_one_letter_code
_entity_poly.pdbx_strand_id
1 'polypeptide(L)'
;PPRSTTLFPYTTLFRSQTGAAIVISGPIDIVADSHEAWAIRNGHPMMANITGTGCMSAGVIGCCVGADPQALLPSCVCAMSAMGICGELAYEKLLSVDGGSGTYRVLLMDAMSKLDGATLTRRSKAERLRI
;
A
#
# COMPACT_ATOMS: atom_id res chain seq x y z
N PRO A 1 17.39 14.51 -19.53
CA PRO A 1 17.58 13.46 -18.52
C PRO A 1 16.45 13.50 -17.51
N PRO A 2 15.84 12.37 -17.14
CA PRO A 2 14.74 12.36 -16.21
C PRO A 2 15.24 12.76 -14.81
N ARG A 3 14.59 13.76 -14.23
CA ARG A 3 14.84 14.23 -12.86
C ARG A 3 14.28 13.21 -11.85
N SER A 4 14.83 12.01 -11.82
CA SER A 4 14.35 10.95 -10.91
C SER A 4 15.02 10.95 -9.53
N THR A 5 15.98 11.84 -9.28
CA THR A 5 16.81 11.79 -8.07
C THR A 5 16.45 12.77 -6.96
N THR A 6 15.37 13.56 -7.11
CA THR A 6 15.05 14.62 -6.15
C THR A 6 13.61 14.59 -5.62
N LEU A 7 12.88 13.48 -5.78
CA LEU A 7 11.48 13.47 -5.38
C LEU A 7 11.29 13.66 -3.86
N PHE A 8 12.26 13.27 -3.02
CA PHE A 8 12.17 13.44 -1.56
C PHE A 8 13.56 13.45 -0.90
N PRO A 9 14.30 14.58 -0.96
CA PRO A 9 15.64 14.63 -0.36
C PRO A 9 15.62 14.36 1.15
N TYR A 10 14.58 14.80 1.86
CA TYR A 10 14.43 14.57 3.31
C TYR A 10 14.15 13.09 3.65
N THR A 11 13.33 12.42 2.87
CA THR A 11 13.03 10.99 3.09
C THR A 11 14.26 10.13 2.83
N THR A 12 15.03 10.45 1.80
CA THR A 12 16.30 9.75 1.51
C THR A 12 17.30 9.95 2.63
N LEU A 13 17.46 11.18 3.12
CA LEU A 13 18.37 11.49 4.23
C LEU A 13 17.94 10.79 5.52
N PHE A 14 16.67 10.89 5.88
CA PHE A 14 16.11 10.23 7.06
C PHE A 14 16.29 8.72 7.00
N ARG A 15 15.97 8.12 5.87
CA ARG A 15 16.14 6.69 5.60
C ARG A 15 17.58 6.22 5.81
N SER A 16 18.55 6.95 5.25
CA SER A 16 19.98 6.58 5.35
C SER A 16 20.54 6.74 6.77
N GLN A 17 20.01 7.67 7.54
CA GLN A 17 20.48 7.94 8.91
C GLN A 17 19.85 7.04 9.96
N THR A 18 18.62 6.60 9.77
CA THR A 18 17.85 5.88 10.79
C THR A 18 17.72 4.39 10.52
N GLY A 19 17.97 3.93 9.28
CA GLY A 19 17.68 2.55 8.87
C GLY A 19 16.19 2.22 8.78
N ALA A 20 15.31 3.22 8.87
CA ALA A 20 13.88 3.04 8.85
C ALA A 20 13.38 2.67 7.44
N ALA A 21 12.36 1.83 7.37
CA ALA A 21 11.52 1.71 6.19
C ALA A 21 10.53 2.89 6.14
N ILE A 22 10.41 3.50 4.97
CA ILE A 22 9.51 4.63 4.73
C ILE A 22 8.43 4.19 3.75
N VAL A 23 7.20 4.49 4.09
CA VAL A 23 6.03 4.27 3.24
C VAL A 23 5.41 5.62 2.90
N ILE A 24 5.26 5.88 1.60
CA ILE A 24 4.62 7.09 1.07
C ILE A 24 3.41 6.63 0.26
N SER A 25 2.23 6.99 0.73
CA SER A 25 0.99 6.68 0.03
C SER A 25 0.64 7.73 -1.01
N GLY A 26 0.08 7.30 -2.15
CA GLY A 26 -0.32 8.17 -3.25
C GLY A 26 -1.02 7.38 -4.36
N PRO A 27 -1.15 7.93 -5.56
CA PRO A 27 -1.63 7.18 -6.72
C PRO A 27 -0.75 5.98 -7.07
N ILE A 28 0.52 6.06 -6.72
CA ILE A 28 1.49 4.97 -6.67
C ILE A 28 2.14 5.05 -5.30
N ASP A 29 2.03 3.99 -4.52
CA ASP A 29 2.67 3.94 -3.22
C ASP A 29 4.15 3.61 -3.37
N ILE A 30 4.98 4.25 -2.56
CA ILE A 30 6.43 3.98 -2.52
C ILE A 30 6.79 3.43 -1.15
N VAL A 31 7.48 2.30 -1.15
CA VAL A 31 8.05 1.70 0.07
C VAL A 31 9.56 1.59 -0.13
N ALA A 32 10.35 2.11 0.80
CA ALA A 32 11.79 2.15 0.66
C ALA A 32 12.52 2.06 2.00
N ASP A 33 13.69 1.43 1.98
CA ASP A 33 14.67 1.46 3.06
C ASP A 33 16.04 1.95 2.55
N SER A 34 17.12 1.76 3.30
CA SER A 34 18.46 2.19 2.91
C SER A 34 19.03 1.46 1.68
N HIS A 35 18.46 0.31 1.30
CA HIS A 35 19.02 -0.59 0.29
C HIS A 35 18.17 -0.66 -0.98
N GLU A 36 16.87 -0.58 -0.85
CA GLU A 36 15.97 -0.77 -1.99
C GLU A 36 14.67 0.04 -1.88
N ALA A 37 14.01 0.20 -3.00
CA ALA A 37 12.72 0.86 -3.09
C ALA A 37 11.77 0.07 -3.99
N TRP A 38 10.48 0.13 -3.65
CA TRP A 38 9.40 -0.54 -4.35
C TRP A 38 8.30 0.46 -4.69
N ALA A 39 7.74 0.33 -5.88
CA ALA A 39 6.51 0.99 -6.28
C ALA A 39 5.36 0.00 -6.27
N ILE A 40 4.26 0.37 -5.63
CA ILE A 40 3.03 -0.44 -5.59
C ILE A 40 1.96 0.32 -6.38
N ARG A 41 1.47 -0.29 -7.46
CA ARG A 41 0.48 0.29 -8.37
C ARG A 41 -0.93 -0.25 -8.14
N ASN A 42 -1.13 -0.96 -7.05
CA ASN A 42 -2.46 -1.38 -6.61
C ASN A 42 -3.19 -0.19 -5.98
N GLY A 43 -4.50 -0.23 -6.08
CA GLY A 43 -5.38 0.77 -5.50
C GLY A 43 -6.41 1.28 -6.50
N HIS A 44 -7.37 2.04 -6.00
CA HIS A 44 -8.42 2.63 -6.80
C HIS A 44 -8.69 4.07 -6.33
N PRO A 45 -8.97 5.03 -7.25
CA PRO A 45 -9.25 6.44 -6.89
C PRO A 45 -10.39 6.60 -5.87
N MET A 46 -11.33 5.66 -5.83
CA MET A 46 -12.43 5.67 -4.86
C MET A 46 -11.95 5.62 -3.41
N MET A 47 -10.74 5.10 -3.16
CA MET A 47 -10.13 5.09 -1.81
C MET A 47 -9.92 6.50 -1.27
N ALA A 48 -9.69 7.49 -2.13
CA ALA A 48 -9.54 8.89 -1.73
C ALA A 48 -10.86 9.54 -1.31
N ASN A 49 -12.00 8.96 -1.69
CA ASN A 49 -13.33 9.47 -1.37
C ASN A 49 -13.84 9.02 0.01
N ILE A 50 -13.07 8.21 0.73
CA ILE A 50 -13.42 7.77 2.08
C ILE A 50 -12.34 8.19 3.08
N THR A 51 -12.79 8.68 4.22
CA THR A 51 -11.88 9.09 5.31
C THR A 51 -11.30 7.85 6.01
N GLY A 52 -10.02 7.91 6.33
CA GLY A 52 -9.36 6.94 7.20
C GLY A 52 -8.59 5.84 6.48
N THR A 53 -8.50 5.84 5.14
CA THR A 53 -7.69 4.86 4.39
C THR A 53 -6.22 4.90 4.78
N GLY A 54 -5.66 6.08 5.06
CA GLY A 54 -4.29 6.22 5.55
C GLY A 54 -4.10 5.57 6.93
N CYS A 55 -5.04 5.79 7.85
CA CYS A 55 -5.02 5.15 9.17
C CYS A 55 -5.19 3.63 9.07
N MET A 56 -6.04 3.15 8.16
CA MET A 56 -6.20 1.72 7.88
C MET A 56 -4.90 1.12 7.34
N SER A 57 -4.25 1.78 6.39
CA SER A 57 -2.95 1.36 5.85
C SER A 57 -1.89 1.27 6.95
N ALA A 58 -1.82 2.25 7.86
CA ALA A 58 -0.89 2.22 8.99
C ALA A 58 -1.17 1.02 9.92
N GLY A 59 -2.43 0.71 10.18
CA GLY A 59 -2.83 -0.46 10.95
C GLY A 59 -2.40 -1.78 10.28
N VAL A 60 -2.64 -1.91 8.98
CA VAL A 60 -2.24 -3.10 8.21
C VAL A 60 -0.71 -3.26 8.18
N ILE A 61 0.04 -2.16 8.01
CA ILE A 61 1.51 -2.17 8.10
C ILE A 61 1.93 -2.68 9.49
N GLY A 62 1.34 -2.14 10.56
CA GLY A 62 1.64 -2.57 11.92
C GLY A 62 1.39 -4.06 12.15
N CYS A 63 0.30 -4.60 11.61
CA CYS A 63 0.00 -6.04 11.68
C CYS A 63 1.03 -6.88 10.92
N CYS A 64 1.37 -6.50 9.69
CA CYS A 64 2.35 -7.24 8.87
C CYS A 64 3.75 -7.21 9.48
N VAL A 65 4.20 -6.05 9.93
CA VAL A 65 5.50 -5.89 10.59
C VAL A 65 5.53 -6.61 11.93
N GLY A 66 4.44 -6.58 12.68
CA GLY A 66 4.33 -7.32 13.94
C GLY A 66 4.37 -8.84 13.75
N ALA A 67 3.85 -9.34 12.62
CA ALA A 67 3.91 -10.77 12.29
C ALA A 67 5.32 -11.25 11.90
N ASP A 68 6.10 -10.41 11.22
CA ASP A 68 7.48 -10.70 10.84
C ASP A 68 8.38 -9.46 10.97
N PRO A 69 8.84 -9.13 12.19
CA PRO A 69 9.67 -7.96 12.42
C PRO A 69 11.05 -8.00 11.72
N GLN A 70 11.52 -9.18 11.34
CA GLN A 70 12.81 -9.34 10.64
C GLN A 70 12.71 -8.99 9.16
N ALA A 71 11.51 -9.07 8.58
CA ALA A 71 11.23 -8.75 7.18
C ALA A 71 10.54 -7.38 7.05
N LEU A 72 11.12 -6.31 7.60
CA LEU A 72 10.48 -5.00 7.72
C LEU A 72 10.01 -4.45 6.36
N LEU A 73 10.90 -4.36 5.37
CA LEU A 73 10.55 -3.82 4.05
C LEU A 73 9.56 -4.71 3.29
N PRO A 74 9.76 -6.04 3.18
CA PRO A 74 8.77 -6.93 2.58
C PRO A 74 7.40 -6.87 3.26
N SER A 75 7.35 -6.74 4.59
CA SER A 75 6.10 -6.57 5.33
C SER A 75 5.37 -5.29 4.96
N CYS A 76 6.07 -4.18 4.80
CA CYS A 76 5.50 -2.92 4.33
C CYS A 76 5.00 -3.02 2.88
N VAL A 77 5.75 -3.66 1.98
CA VAL A 77 5.32 -3.90 0.59
C VAL A 77 4.07 -4.78 0.54
N CYS A 78 4.04 -5.84 1.33
CA CYS A 78 2.89 -6.72 1.47
C CYS A 78 1.64 -5.96 1.96
N ALA A 79 1.79 -5.16 3.01
CA ALA A 79 0.70 -4.39 3.60
C ALA A 79 0.09 -3.39 2.61
N MET A 80 0.93 -2.63 1.89
CA MET A 80 0.45 -1.66 0.91
C MET A 80 -0.19 -2.34 -0.30
N SER A 81 0.38 -3.45 -0.77
CA SER A 81 -0.23 -4.27 -1.83
C SER A 81 -1.59 -4.81 -1.40
N ALA A 82 -1.70 -5.34 -0.18
CA ALA A 82 -2.96 -5.84 0.38
C ALA A 82 -4.03 -4.76 0.43
N MET A 83 -3.67 -3.57 0.94
CA MET A 83 -4.58 -2.44 1.04
C MET A 83 -5.07 -1.98 -0.34
N GLY A 84 -4.17 -1.85 -1.32
CA GLY A 84 -4.52 -1.46 -2.67
C GLY A 84 -5.39 -2.50 -3.40
N ILE A 85 -5.06 -3.79 -3.26
CA ILE A 85 -5.85 -4.88 -3.83
C ILE A 85 -7.27 -4.91 -3.24
N CYS A 86 -7.40 -4.73 -1.93
CA CYS A 86 -8.71 -4.65 -1.29
C CYS A 86 -9.52 -3.45 -1.79
N GLY A 87 -8.86 -2.31 -2.08
CA GLY A 87 -9.48 -1.16 -2.73
C GLY A 87 -10.02 -1.48 -4.12
N GLU A 88 -9.25 -2.21 -4.93
CA GLU A 88 -9.69 -2.67 -6.26
C GLU A 88 -10.87 -3.64 -6.16
N LEU A 89 -10.79 -4.65 -5.27
CA LEU A 89 -11.85 -5.64 -5.05
C LEU A 89 -13.15 -4.99 -4.55
N ALA A 90 -13.04 -4.04 -3.64
CA ALA A 90 -14.17 -3.29 -3.12
C ALA A 90 -14.87 -2.50 -4.25
N TYR A 91 -14.10 -1.90 -5.15
CA TYR A 91 -14.67 -1.18 -6.28
C TYR A 91 -15.33 -2.12 -7.28
N GLU A 92 -14.70 -3.23 -7.62
CA GLU A 92 -15.31 -4.28 -8.47
C GLU A 92 -16.67 -4.72 -7.90
N LYS A 93 -16.75 -4.91 -6.59
CA LYS A 93 -18.00 -5.28 -5.92
C LYS A 93 -19.01 -4.14 -5.89
N LEU A 94 -18.55 -2.90 -5.71
CA LEU A 94 -19.42 -1.72 -5.70
C LEU A 94 -20.18 -1.57 -7.02
N LEU A 95 -19.57 -1.91 -8.15
CA LEU A 95 -20.21 -1.87 -9.48
C LEU A 95 -21.44 -2.79 -9.60
N SER A 96 -21.53 -3.82 -8.74
CA SER A 96 -22.65 -4.76 -8.72
C SER A 96 -23.80 -4.35 -7.79
N VAL A 97 -23.67 -3.23 -7.08
CA VAL A 97 -24.65 -2.72 -6.14
C VAL A 97 -24.85 -1.22 -6.37
N ASP A 98 -26.02 -0.70 -6.06
CA ASP A 98 -26.29 0.73 -6.10
C ASP A 98 -25.81 1.37 -4.78
N GLY A 99 -24.50 1.65 -4.70
CA GLY A 99 -23.85 2.14 -3.50
C GLY A 99 -22.91 3.31 -3.75
N GLY A 100 -22.67 4.09 -2.71
CA GLY A 100 -21.75 5.22 -2.69
C GLY A 100 -20.52 4.96 -1.82
N SER A 101 -19.91 6.04 -1.33
CA SER A 101 -18.69 6.00 -0.50
C SER A 101 -18.85 5.19 0.79
N GLY A 102 -20.04 5.22 1.42
CA GLY A 102 -20.33 4.43 2.61
C GLY A 102 -20.29 2.94 2.33
N THR A 103 -20.99 2.50 1.27
CA THR A 103 -20.98 1.11 0.81
C THR A 103 -19.56 0.67 0.43
N TYR A 104 -18.81 1.50 -0.30
CA TYR A 104 -17.44 1.22 -0.66
C TYR A 104 -16.54 0.98 0.57
N ARG A 105 -16.69 1.80 1.62
CA ARG A 105 -15.95 1.62 2.86
C ARG A 105 -16.21 0.27 3.51
N VAL A 106 -17.47 -0.17 3.56
CA VAL A 106 -17.84 -1.50 4.09
C VAL A 106 -17.23 -2.60 3.24
N LEU A 107 -17.34 -2.49 1.91
CA LEU A 107 -16.78 -3.47 0.98
C LEU A 107 -15.25 -3.56 1.06
N LEU A 108 -14.57 -2.44 1.34
CA LEU A 108 -13.11 -2.42 1.57
C LEU A 108 -12.75 -3.23 2.81
N MET A 109 -13.47 -3.06 3.91
CA MET A 109 -13.27 -3.81 5.14
C MET A 109 -13.57 -5.31 4.94
N ASP A 110 -14.65 -5.62 4.21
CA ASP A 110 -15.00 -7.00 3.86
C ASP A 110 -13.93 -7.66 2.99
N ALA A 111 -13.40 -6.94 2.01
CA ALA A 111 -12.31 -7.42 1.15
C ALA A 111 -11.06 -7.71 1.99
N MET A 112 -10.70 -6.81 2.91
CA MET A 112 -9.55 -6.99 3.80
C MET A 112 -9.71 -8.23 4.70
N SER A 113 -10.90 -8.47 5.23
CA SER A 113 -11.17 -9.62 6.10
C SER A 113 -11.14 -10.98 5.37
N LYS A 114 -11.24 -10.96 4.04
CA LYS A 114 -11.31 -12.16 3.18
C LYS A 114 -10.06 -12.34 2.31
N LEU A 115 -9.12 -11.39 2.34
CA LEU A 115 -7.92 -11.47 1.52
C LEU A 115 -7.07 -12.66 1.91
N ASP A 116 -6.72 -13.48 0.91
CA ASP A 116 -5.81 -14.60 1.07
C ASP A 116 -4.50 -14.40 0.31
N GLY A 117 -3.50 -15.23 0.63
CA GLY A 117 -2.18 -15.15 0.02
C GLY A 117 -2.19 -15.40 -1.50
N ALA A 118 -3.08 -16.26 -1.98
CA ALA A 118 -3.21 -16.56 -3.41
C ALA A 118 -3.71 -15.35 -4.18
N THR A 119 -4.71 -14.65 -3.67
CA THR A 119 -5.23 -13.40 -4.25
C THR A 119 -4.20 -12.30 -4.19
N LEU A 120 -3.50 -12.15 -3.05
CA LEU A 120 -2.43 -11.18 -2.89
C LEU A 120 -1.34 -11.39 -3.95
N THR A 121 -0.83 -12.60 -4.08
CA THR A 121 0.23 -12.93 -5.05
C THR A 121 -0.21 -12.69 -6.49
N ARG A 122 -1.42 -13.12 -6.84
CA ARG A 122 -1.96 -13.01 -8.21
C ARG A 122 -2.20 -11.56 -8.63
N ARG A 123 -2.66 -10.70 -7.70
CA ARG A 123 -3.08 -9.33 -7.99
C ARG A 123 -2.02 -8.29 -7.69
N SER A 124 -0.93 -8.62 -7.01
CA SER A 124 0.11 -7.66 -6.66
C SER A 124 0.72 -7.02 -7.92
N LYS A 125 0.82 -5.70 -7.88
CA LYS A 125 1.48 -4.85 -8.89
C LYS A 125 2.66 -4.12 -8.24
N ALA A 126 3.36 -4.80 -7.33
CA ALA A 126 4.57 -4.30 -6.71
C ALA A 126 5.77 -4.56 -7.62
N GLU A 127 6.57 -3.54 -7.85
CA GLU A 127 7.80 -3.64 -8.64
C GLU A 127 8.97 -3.01 -7.91
N ARG A 128 10.13 -3.67 -7.96
CA ARG A 128 11.36 -3.13 -7.40
C ARG A 128 11.91 -2.03 -8.31
N LEU A 129 12.17 -0.86 -7.75
CA LEU A 129 12.75 0.25 -8.46
C LEU A 129 14.27 0.09 -8.56
N ARG A 130 14.83 0.43 -9.71
CA ARG A 130 16.28 0.57 -9.86
C ARG A 130 16.68 1.93 -9.31
N ILE A 131 17.46 1.94 -8.27
CA ILE A 131 18.00 3.12 -7.60
C ILE A 131 19.51 3.13 -7.69
#